data_028c5ab357ad75cf7407bd9069708a56
#
_entry.id   028c5ab357ad75cf7407bd9069708a56
#
_cell.length_a   1.000
_cell.length_b   1.000
_cell.length_c   1.000
_cell.angle_alpha   90.00
_cell.angle_beta   90.00
_cell.angle_gamma   90.00
#
_symmetry.space_group_name_H-M   'P 1'
#
loop_
_entity.id
_entity.type
_entity.pdbx_description
1 polymer ?
#
loop_
_entity_poly.entity_id
_entity_poly.type
_entity_poly.pdbx_seq_one_letter_code
_entity_poly.pdbx_strand_id
1 'polypeptide(L)'
;MTPPPPTRIDSVNAPLSTSFREVSLSDKYALDKARAYMTGIEALVRLPILQHQRDMLRGLNTAGFVSGYRGSPVGGVDQAMWQAKHYLDRHNIHFRPGVNEELAATAVWGSQQIGRAHV
;
A
#
# COMPACT_ATOMS: atom_id res chain seq x y z
N MET A 1 -61.12 4.85 14.88
CA MET A 1 -60.40 3.56 14.67
C MET A 1 -59.03 3.85 14.12
N THR A 2 -58.01 3.81 14.97
CA THR A 2 -56.63 4.01 14.52
C THR A 2 -56.11 2.76 13.83
N PRO A 3 -55.49 2.85 12.64
CA PRO A 3 -54.91 1.68 12.00
C PRO A 3 -53.79 1.09 12.88
N PRO A 4 -53.62 -0.23 12.90
CA PRO A 4 -52.56 -0.84 13.68
C PRO A 4 -51.19 -0.35 13.17
N PRO A 5 -50.18 -0.22 14.05
CA PRO A 5 -48.86 0.16 13.63
C PRO A 5 -48.30 -0.88 12.63
N PRO A 6 -47.54 -0.46 11.66
CA PRO A 6 -46.95 -1.39 10.69
C PRO A 6 -46.09 -2.40 11.46
N THR A 7 -46.41 -3.66 11.25
CA THR A 7 -45.66 -4.76 11.84
C THR A 7 -44.22 -4.70 11.36
N ARG A 8 -43.30 -4.77 12.27
CA ARG A 8 -41.83 -4.67 12.16
C ARG A 8 -41.18 -5.74 11.26
N ILE A 9 -41.97 -6.41 10.42
CA ILE A 9 -41.56 -7.53 9.58
C ILE A 9 -41.07 -7.05 8.20
N ASP A 10 -41.45 -5.85 7.75
CA ASP A 10 -41.11 -5.35 6.43
C ASP A 10 -39.66 -4.87 6.30
N SER A 11 -38.95 -4.69 7.42
CA SER A 11 -37.56 -4.31 7.42
C SER A 11 -36.57 -5.48 7.28
N VAL A 12 -37.03 -6.72 7.43
CA VAL A 12 -36.18 -7.93 7.38
C VAL A 12 -36.02 -8.42 5.93
N ASN A 13 -36.88 -8.02 5.03
CA ASN A 13 -36.88 -8.40 3.62
C ASN A 13 -36.49 -7.26 2.66
N ALA A 14 -35.92 -6.18 3.19
CA ALA A 14 -35.21 -5.25 2.32
C ALA A 14 -34.11 -6.07 1.61
N PRO A 15 -34.05 -6.12 0.26
CA PRO A 15 -32.95 -6.77 -0.41
C PRO A 15 -31.70 -6.12 0.12
N LEU A 16 -30.82 -6.93 0.75
CA LEU A 16 -29.45 -6.54 0.96
C LEU A 16 -28.99 -6.11 -0.40
N SER A 17 -28.89 -4.80 -0.63
CA SER A 17 -28.26 -4.27 -1.83
C SER A 17 -26.78 -4.66 -1.70
N THR A 18 -26.47 -5.90 -2.06
CA THR A 18 -25.13 -6.33 -2.38
C THR A 18 -24.79 -5.57 -3.65
N SER A 19 -24.43 -4.29 -3.48
CA SER A 19 -23.70 -3.59 -4.52
C SER A 19 -22.38 -4.29 -4.60
N PHE A 20 -22.23 -5.22 -5.55
CA PHE A 20 -20.96 -5.82 -5.87
C PHE A 20 -20.04 -4.69 -6.27
N ARG A 21 -19.13 -4.35 -5.37
CA ARG A 21 -18.09 -3.38 -5.64
C ARG A 21 -17.22 -3.97 -6.77
N GLU A 22 -17.03 -3.21 -7.81
CA GLU A 22 -16.08 -3.54 -8.84
C GLU A 22 -14.69 -3.62 -8.23
N VAL A 23 -14.05 -4.79 -8.30
CA VAL A 23 -12.75 -5.08 -7.70
C VAL A 23 -11.73 -5.26 -8.80
N SER A 24 -10.61 -4.56 -8.70
CA SER A 24 -9.47 -4.68 -9.61
C SER A 24 -8.24 -5.20 -8.88
N LEU A 25 -7.38 -5.92 -9.59
CA LEU A 25 -6.09 -6.35 -9.06
C LEU A 25 -5.16 -5.18 -8.70
N SER A 26 -5.39 -4.02 -9.27
CA SER A 26 -4.65 -2.79 -8.94
C SER A 26 -5.11 -2.10 -7.64
N ASP A 27 -6.27 -2.48 -7.09
CA ASP A 27 -6.79 -1.89 -5.84
C ASP A 27 -5.82 -2.02 -4.66
N LYS A 28 -4.96 -3.03 -4.69
CA LYS A 28 -3.93 -3.24 -3.66
C LYS A 28 -2.95 -2.08 -3.53
N TYR A 29 -2.72 -1.32 -4.60
CA TYR A 29 -1.82 -0.17 -4.62
C TYR A 29 -2.54 1.17 -4.83
N ALA A 30 -3.81 1.13 -5.18
CA ALA A 30 -4.66 2.30 -5.24
C ALA A 30 -5.18 2.63 -3.83
N LEU A 31 -4.78 3.75 -3.27
CA LEU A 31 -5.06 4.12 -1.88
C LEU A 31 -6.47 4.69 -1.67
N ASP A 32 -7.23 4.86 -2.73
CA ASP A 32 -8.62 5.37 -2.72
C ASP A 32 -9.64 4.32 -2.26
N LYS A 33 -9.23 3.06 -2.10
CA LYS A 33 -10.09 1.96 -1.69
C LYS A 33 -9.94 1.68 -0.19
N ALA A 34 -11.08 1.65 0.53
CA ALA A 34 -11.11 1.37 1.96
C ALA A 34 -10.67 -0.07 2.30
N ARG A 35 -10.90 -1.00 1.39
CA ARG A 35 -10.51 -2.41 1.53
C ARG A 35 -9.96 -2.91 0.20
N ALA A 36 -8.87 -3.64 0.26
CA ALA A 36 -8.29 -4.31 -0.90
C ALA A 36 -7.83 -5.72 -0.49
N TYR A 37 -8.01 -6.67 -1.38
CA TYR A 37 -7.47 -8.01 -1.20
C TYR A 37 -6.01 -8.02 -1.68
N MET A 38 -5.11 -8.53 -0.83
CA MET A 38 -3.69 -8.60 -1.15
C MET A 38 -2.98 -9.68 -0.34
N THR A 39 -1.86 -10.15 -0.84
CA THR A 39 -0.95 -11.03 -0.12
C THR A 39 -0.10 -10.26 0.89
N GLY A 40 0.59 -10.97 1.80
CA GLY A 40 1.52 -10.34 2.73
C GLY A 40 2.67 -9.59 2.03
N ILE A 41 3.19 -10.15 0.93
CA ILE A 41 4.24 -9.51 0.11
C ILE A 41 3.70 -8.21 -0.52
N GLU A 42 2.51 -8.23 -1.07
CA GLU A 42 1.87 -7.04 -1.63
C GLU A 42 1.58 -5.99 -0.56
N ALA A 43 1.27 -6.40 0.65
CA ALA A 43 1.12 -5.48 1.79
C ALA A 43 2.45 -4.79 2.15
N LEU A 44 3.58 -5.49 2.06
CA LEU A 44 4.90 -4.90 2.24
C LEU A 44 5.23 -3.87 1.15
N VAL A 45 4.84 -4.11 -0.09
CA VAL A 45 4.97 -3.13 -1.19
C VAL A 45 4.08 -1.92 -0.96
N ARG A 46 2.86 -2.13 -0.47
CA ARG A 46 1.91 -1.06 -0.16
C ARG A 46 2.38 -0.14 0.98
N LEU A 47 3.16 -0.66 1.92
CA LEU A 47 3.57 0.07 3.12
C LEU A 47 4.27 1.40 2.84
N PRO A 48 5.33 1.49 2.00
CA PRO A 48 5.96 2.76 1.68
C PRO A 48 5.02 3.71 0.90
N ILE A 49 4.11 3.19 0.09
CA ILE A 49 3.10 3.99 -0.61
C ILE A 49 2.17 4.68 0.41
N LEU A 50 1.68 3.93 1.41
CA LEU A 50 0.87 4.47 2.49
C LEU A 50 1.63 5.50 3.33
N GLN A 51 2.91 5.25 3.60
CA GLN A 51 3.73 6.19 4.35
C GLN A 51 3.88 7.51 3.60
N HIS A 52 4.19 7.47 2.31
CA HIS A 52 4.26 8.67 1.48
C HIS A 52 2.94 9.45 1.47
N GLN A 53 1.80 8.76 1.35
CA GLN A 53 0.49 9.41 1.43
C GLN A 53 0.27 10.12 2.77
N ARG A 54 0.64 9.49 3.89
CA ARG A 54 0.54 10.10 5.22
C ARG A 54 1.44 11.34 5.36
N ASP A 55 2.62 11.28 4.80
CA ASP A 55 3.57 12.39 4.80
C ASP A 55 3.02 13.58 4.00
N MET A 56 2.48 13.31 2.81
CA MET A 56 1.83 14.33 1.99
C MET A 56 0.65 15.00 2.70
N LEU A 57 -0.18 14.22 3.41
CA LEU A 57 -1.30 14.77 4.20
C LEU A 57 -0.82 15.67 5.36
N ARG A 58 0.41 15.50 5.81
CA ARG A 58 1.07 16.36 6.81
C ARG A 58 1.84 17.52 6.20
N GLY A 59 1.79 17.70 4.89
CA GLY A 59 2.53 18.72 4.17
C GLY A 59 4.01 18.43 4.00
N LEU A 60 4.44 17.17 4.19
CA LEU A 60 5.82 16.74 4.03
C LEU A 60 6.05 16.19 2.64
N ASN A 61 7.04 16.72 1.94
CA ASN A 61 7.47 16.19 0.64
C ASN A 61 8.61 15.21 0.85
N THR A 62 8.27 13.95 1.04
CA THR A 62 9.23 12.86 1.31
C THR A 62 9.45 11.99 0.09
N ALA A 63 10.57 11.28 0.08
CA ALA A 63 10.89 10.22 -0.85
C ALA A 63 11.16 8.92 -0.08
N GLY A 64 10.89 7.79 -0.70
CA GLY A 64 11.20 6.49 -0.14
C GLY A 64 12.35 5.82 -0.86
N PHE A 65 13.20 5.12 -0.11
CA PHE A 65 14.23 4.26 -0.67
C PHE A 65 14.05 2.84 -0.13
N VAL A 66 13.92 1.89 -1.03
CA VAL A 66 13.75 0.47 -0.71
C VAL A 66 14.83 -0.32 -1.39
N SER A 67 15.49 -1.18 -0.63
CA SER A 67 16.48 -2.13 -1.15
C SER A 67 16.22 -3.50 -0.56
N GLY A 68 16.49 -4.53 -1.34
CA GLY A 68 16.34 -5.91 -0.93
C GLY A 68 17.11 -6.84 -1.83
N TYR A 69 17.28 -8.08 -1.38
CA TYR A 69 18.02 -9.10 -2.08
C TYR A 69 17.09 -10.25 -2.51
N ARG A 70 17.14 -10.60 -3.78
CA ARG A 70 16.26 -11.62 -4.38
C ARG A 70 16.43 -12.99 -3.75
N GLY A 71 17.61 -13.36 -3.28
CA GLY A 71 17.92 -14.62 -2.65
C GLY A 71 17.50 -14.73 -1.17
N SER A 72 16.96 -13.67 -0.58
CA SER A 72 16.51 -13.67 0.82
C SER A 72 15.20 -14.49 0.99
N PRO A 73 14.82 -14.88 2.23
CA PRO A 73 13.54 -15.52 2.50
C PRO A 73 12.32 -14.70 2.05
N VAL A 74 12.45 -13.40 1.95
CA VAL A 74 11.43 -12.47 1.43
C VAL A 74 11.74 -12.00 0.00
N GLY A 75 12.44 -12.80 -0.77
CA GLY A 75 12.84 -12.49 -2.15
C GLY A 75 11.69 -12.17 -3.10
N GLY A 76 10.47 -12.63 -2.80
CA GLY A 76 9.26 -12.25 -3.53
C GLY A 76 8.94 -10.75 -3.47
N VAL A 77 9.45 -10.02 -2.48
CA VAL A 77 9.31 -8.56 -2.39
C VAL A 77 10.05 -7.86 -3.53
N ASP A 78 11.24 -8.31 -3.90
CA ASP A 78 11.98 -7.78 -5.06
C ASP A 78 11.13 -7.83 -6.33
N GLN A 79 10.59 -8.98 -6.65
CA GLN A 79 9.74 -9.13 -7.83
C GLN A 79 8.47 -8.29 -7.74
N ALA A 80 7.82 -8.25 -6.59
CA ALA A 80 6.62 -7.46 -6.37
C ALA A 80 6.88 -5.95 -6.49
N MET A 81 8.04 -5.47 -6.04
CA MET A 81 8.48 -4.07 -6.22
C MET A 81 8.66 -3.73 -7.70
N TRP A 82 9.27 -4.61 -8.48
CA TRP A 82 9.39 -4.41 -9.92
C TRP A 82 8.03 -4.35 -10.62
N GLN A 83 7.12 -5.24 -10.27
CA GLN A 83 5.76 -5.24 -10.83
C GLN A 83 4.97 -3.98 -10.45
N ALA A 84 5.21 -3.44 -9.27
CA ALA A 84 4.56 -2.24 -8.75
C ALA A 84 5.26 -0.92 -9.13
N LYS A 85 6.31 -0.97 -9.94
CA LYS A 85 7.18 0.19 -10.25
C LYS A 85 6.40 1.45 -10.63
N HIS A 86 5.34 1.32 -11.42
CA HIS A 86 4.51 2.44 -11.83
C HIS A 86 3.87 3.17 -10.63
N TYR A 87 3.42 2.43 -9.63
CA TYR A 87 2.86 3.01 -8.40
C TYR A 87 3.93 3.58 -7.50
N LEU A 88 5.09 2.94 -7.42
CA LEU A 88 6.24 3.42 -6.63
C LEU A 88 6.76 4.75 -7.18
N ASP A 89 6.89 4.88 -8.50
CA ASP A 89 7.34 6.11 -9.15
C ASP A 89 6.37 7.28 -8.88
N ARG A 90 5.06 7.03 -8.87
CA ARG A 90 4.05 8.04 -8.52
C ARG A 90 4.17 8.57 -7.10
N HIS A 91 4.67 7.74 -6.19
CA HIS A 91 4.84 8.08 -4.78
C HIS A 91 6.29 8.41 -4.41
N ASN A 92 7.13 8.68 -5.40
CA ASN A 92 8.54 9.03 -5.21
C ASN A 92 9.30 8.00 -4.38
N ILE A 93 9.04 6.72 -4.67
CA ILE A 93 9.67 5.58 -4.02
C ILE A 93 10.65 4.93 -4.99
N HIS A 94 11.93 4.91 -4.60
CA HIS A 94 13.02 4.38 -5.38
C HIS A 94 13.37 2.98 -4.89
N PHE A 95 13.13 1.98 -5.74
CA PHE A 95 13.54 0.61 -5.47
C PHE A 95 14.89 0.33 -6.17
N ARG A 96 15.87 -0.11 -5.40
CA ARG A 96 17.20 -0.51 -5.88
C ARG A 96 17.54 -1.88 -5.30
N PRO A 97 17.60 -2.95 -6.13
CA PRO A 97 17.97 -4.27 -5.63
C PRO A 97 19.41 -4.27 -5.13
N GLY A 98 19.64 -4.97 -4.02
CA GLY A 98 20.97 -5.20 -3.48
C GLY A 98 21.59 -6.46 -4.08
N VAL A 99 22.91 -6.56 -4.02
CA VAL A 99 23.67 -7.76 -4.41
C VAL A 99 23.57 -8.84 -3.33
N ASN A 100 23.48 -8.41 -2.07
CA ASN A 100 23.22 -9.23 -0.89
C ASN A 100 22.52 -8.39 0.19
N GLU A 101 22.16 -9.00 1.31
CA GLU A 101 21.43 -8.33 2.40
C GLU A 101 22.25 -7.21 3.04
N GLU A 102 23.55 -7.42 3.25
CA GLU A 102 24.45 -6.45 3.89
C GLU A 102 24.58 -5.18 3.04
N LEU A 103 24.78 -5.34 1.73
CA LEU A 103 24.86 -4.20 0.81
C LEU A 103 23.53 -3.50 0.65
N ALA A 104 22.40 -4.22 0.67
CA ALA A 104 21.08 -3.62 0.67
C ALA A 104 20.85 -2.77 1.93
N ALA A 105 21.18 -3.30 3.11
CA ALA A 105 21.07 -2.58 4.38
C ALA A 105 21.98 -1.35 4.40
N THR A 106 23.22 -1.47 3.91
CA THR A 106 24.17 -0.36 3.81
C THR A 106 23.67 0.74 2.88
N ALA A 107 23.06 0.38 1.74
CA ALA A 107 22.48 1.34 0.80
C ALA A 107 21.31 2.12 1.44
N VAL A 108 20.44 1.44 2.19
CA VAL A 108 19.34 2.08 2.93
C VAL A 108 19.91 3.02 4.00
N TRP A 109 20.89 2.57 4.78
CA TRP A 109 21.54 3.42 5.77
C TRP A 109 22.20 4.64 5.13
N GLY A 110 22.93 4.45 4.02
CA GLY A 110 23.60 5.53 3.28
C GLY A 110 22.61 6.57 2.75
N SER A 111 21.44 6.14 2.27
CA SER A 111 20.40 7.06 1.78
C SER A 111 19.90 8.02 2.86
N GLN A 112 19.96 7.62 4.12
CA GLN A 112 19.56 8.46 5.26
C GLN A 112 20.66 9.42 5.72
N GLN A 113 21.93 9.16 5.34
CA GLN A 113 23.05 10.02 5.73
C GLN A 113 23.21 11.23 4.81
N ILE A 114 22.90 11.10 3.54
CA ILE A 114 23.07 12.17 2.53
C ILE A 114 22.29 13.43 2.92
N GLY A 115 21.07 13.30 3.45
CA GLY A 115 20.27 14.42 3.90
C GLY A 115 20.87 15.21 5.07
N ARG A 116 21.80 14.64 5.81
CA ARG A 116 22.49 15.31 6.94
C ARG A 116 23.72 16.10 6.51
N ALA A 117 24.25 15.84 5.33
CA ALA A 117 25.42 16.52 4.79
C ALA A 117 25.14 17.93 4.26
N HIS A 118 23.87 18.29 4.13
CA HIS A 118 23.41 19.57 3.60
C HIS A 118 22.78 20.49 4.64
N VAL A 119 23.06 20.27 5.89
CA VAL A 119 22.60 21.16 6.96
C VAL A 119 23.60 22.30 7.16
#